data_cb04dab56644a54c87a69672745668e8
#
_entry.id   cb04dab56644a54c87a69672745668e8
#
_cell.length_a   1.000
_cell.length_b   1.000
_cell.length_c   1.000
_cell.angle_alpha   90.00
_cell.angle_beta   90.00
_cell.angle_gamma   90.00
#
_symmetry.space_group_name_H-M   'P 1'
#
loop_
_entity.id
_entity.type
_entity.pdbx_description
1 polymer ?
#
loop_
_entity_poly.entity_id
_entity_poly.type
_entity_poly.pdbx_seq_one_letter_code
_entity_poly.pdbx_strand_id
1 'polypeptide(L)'
;MKFMSQIEFYHNLYVSECWQKKKGKIVKRLKKKKLQPQVYVITLSQGEQNQLEFFSSVLLKQSIFEHSKLFVIGIADGYDEALFLVEEIVQDVYQETKSANARQFLLTDQAEYEKKGR
;
A
#
# COMPACT_ATOMS: atom_id res chain seq x y z
N MET A 1 -5.68 22.71 -15.22
CA MET A 1 -4.67 21.74 -14.82
C MET A 1 -5.21 20.77 -13.80
N LYS A 2 -4.93 19.52 -14.00
CA LYS A 2 -5.40 18.52 -13.07
C LYS A 2 -4.35 18.23 -12.01
N PHE A 3 -4.76 18.26 -10.77
CA PHE A 3 -3.95 17.79 -9.68
C PHE A 3 -4.48 16.44 -9.27
N MET A 4 -3.65 15.44 -9.41
CA MET A 4 -4.02 14.08 -9.05
C MET A 4 -3.01 13.56 -8.07
N SER A 5 -3.49 12.94 -7.04
CA SER A 5 -2.57 12.21 -6.18
C SER A 5 -1.97 11.08 -7.00
N GLN A 6 -0.72 10.85 -6.77
CA GLN A 6 -0.03 9.75 -7.42
C GLN A 6 -0.06 8.55 -6.51
N ILE A 7 -0.63 7.48 -7.01
CA ILE A 7 -0.71 6.24 -6.25
C ILE A 7 0.17 5.22 -6.95
N GLU A 8 1.21 4.81 -6.25
CA GLU A 8 2.11 3.79 -6.73
C GLU A 8 1.92 2.53 -5.90
N PHE A 9 2.16 1.39 -6.49
CA PHE A 9 1.94 0.11 -5.82
C PHE A 9 3.24 -0.67 -5.75
N TYR A 10 3.46 -1.26 -4.59
CA TYR A 10 4.58 -2.16 -4.38
C TYR A 10 4.46 -3.33 -5.36
N HIS A 11 5.58 -3.70 -5.99
CA HIS A 11 5.55 -4.73 -7.03
C HIS A 11 5.07 -6.08 -6.50
N ASN A 12 5.32 -6.35 -5.24
CA ASN A 12 4.90 -7.60 -4.61
C ASN A 12 3.78 -7.31 -3.60
N LEU A 13 2.72 -6.69 -4.10
CA LEU A 13 1.61 -6.20 -3.30
C LEU A 13 1.02 -7.28 -2.41
N TYR A 14 0.86 -6.96 -1.12
CA TYR A 14 0.16 -7.83 -0.20
C TYR A 14 -1.34 -7.70 -0.43
N VAL A 15 -2.05 -8.82 -0.45
CA VAL A 15 -3.47 -8.82 -0.77
C VAL A 15 -4.18 -9.82 0.14
N SER A 16 -5.33 -9.43 0.68
CA SER A 16 -6.16 -10.35 1.43
C SER A 16 -6.43 -11.60 0.61
N GLU A 17 -6.38 -12.74 1.26
CA GLU A 17 -6.47 -14.02 0.58
C GLU A 17 -7.71 -14.13 -0.32
N CYS A 18 -8.84 -13.66 0.19
CA CYS A 18 -10.10 -13.75 -0.57
C CYS A 18 -10.10 -12.86 -1.82
N TRP A 19 -9.14 -11.95 -1.95
CA TRP A 19 -9.09 -11.01 -3.08
C TRP A 19 -7.94 -11.26 -4.04
N GLN A 20 -7.22 -12.35 -3.88
CA GLN A 20 -6.06 -12.63 -4.74
C GLN A 20 -6.43 -12.60 -6.23
N LYS A 21 -7.58 -13.16 -6.57
CA LYS A 21 -8.03 -13.19 -7.96
C LYS A 21 -8.58 -11.86 -8.44
N LYS A 22 -8.93 -10.96 -7.52
CA LYS A 22 -9.49 -9.66 -7.85
C LYS A 22 -8.48 -8.53 -7.76
N LYS A 23 -7.24 -8.86 -7.47
CA LYS A 23 -6.18 -7.89 -7.24
C LYS A 23 -6.10 -6.83 -8.33
N GLY A 24 -6.00 -7.26 -9.58
CA GLY A 24 -5.86 -6.32 -10.69
C GLY A 24 -7.02 -5.36 -10.82
N LYS A 25 -8.23 -5.87 -10.62
CA LYS A 25 -9.43 -5.05 -10.70
C LYS A 25 -9.47 -4.01 -9.60
N ILE A 26 -9.11 -4.42 -8.38
CA ILE A 26 -9.11 -3.51 -7.25
C ILE A 26 -8.06 -2.41 -7.43
N VAL A 27 -6.85 -2.79 -7.86
CA VAL A 27 -5.79 -1.83 -8.12
C VAL A 27 -6.20 -0.82 -9.17
N LYS A 28 -6.82 -1.29 -10.24
CA LYS A 28 -7.26 -0.41 -11.32
C LYS A 28 -8.28 0.60 -10.81
N ARG A 29 -9.21 0.15 -9.98
CA ARG A 29 -10.22 1.04 -9.41
C ARG A 29 -9.61 2.04 -8.42
N LEU A 30 -8.62 1.62 -7.67
CA LEU A 30 -7.93 2.53 -6.76
C LEU A 30 -7.23 3.65 -7.52
N LYS A 31 -6.60 3.31 -8.64
CA LYS A 31 -5.94 4.32 -9.46
C LYS A 31 -6.93 5.35 -10.00
N LYS A 32 -8.16 4.94 -10.22
CA LYS A 32 -9.22 5.84 -10.68
C LYS A 32 -9.99 6.46 -9.53
N LYS A 33 -9.60 6.16 -8.31
CA LYS A 33 -10.25 6.65 -7.09
C LYS A 33 -11.72 6.35 -7.03
N LYS A 34 -12.11 5.19 -7.54
CA LYS A 34 -13.49 4.75 -7.43
C LYS A 34 -13.79 4.32 -6.01
N LEU A 35 -15.04 4.57 -5.59
CA LEU A 35 -15.45 4.25 -4.23
C LEU A 35 -15.48 2.75 -4.01
N GLN A 36 -14.71 2.30 -3.03
CA GLN A 36 -14.64 0.89 -2.66
C GLN A 36 -14.55 0.80 -1.13
N PRO A 37 -15.69 0.96 -0.43
CA PRO A 37 -15.65 1.10 1.04
C PRO A 37 -15.01 -0.08 1.77
N GLN A 38 -15.09 -1.28 1.19
CA GLN A 38 -14.53 -2.46 1.83
C GLN A 38 -13.02 -2.56 1.66
N VAL A 39 -12.44 -1.81 0.72
CA VAL A 39 -11.01 -1.87 0.47
C VAL A 39 -10.26 -0.96 1.43
N TYR A 40 -9.38 -1.55 2.22
CA TYR A 40 -8.42 -0.80 3.04
C TYR A 40 -7.06 -0.86 2.37
N VAL A 41 -6.35 0.25 2.39
CA VAL A 41 -5.01 0.33 1.82
C VAL A 41 -3.98 0.43 2.93
N ILE A 42 -2.86 -0.24 2.72
CA ILE A 42 -1.72 -0.18 3.63
C ILE A 42 -0.62 0.56 2.89
N THR A 43 -0.12 1.63 3.49
CA THR A 43 0.85 2.51 2.84
C THR A 43 2.03 2.75 3.75
N LEU A 44 3.12 3.24 3.17
CA LEU A 44 4.19 3.79 3.98
C LEU A 44 3.72 5.11 4.55
N SER A 45 4.05 5.33 5.81
CA SER A 45 3.68 6.55 6.50
C SER A 45 4.29 7.78 5.84
N GLN A 46 3.54 8.87 5.83
CA GLN A 46 4.06 10.15 5.37
C GLN A 46 5.07 10.73 6.35
N GLY A 47 4.96 10.37 7.63
CA GLY A 47 5.89 10.84 8.64
C GLY A 47 7.03 9.87 8.84
N GLU A 48 8.03 10.30 9.61
CA GLU A 48 9.20 9.46 9.84
C GLU A 48 9.03 8.48 10.98
N GLN A 49 8.09 8.76 11.88
CA GLN A 49 7.97 7.97 13.11
C GLN A 49 7.21 6.68 12.92
N ASN A 50 6.20 6.68 12.06
CA ASN A 50 5.42 5.48 11.78
C ASN A 50 5.85 4.90 10.46
N GLN A 51 6.08 3.59 10.44
CA GLN A 51 6.57 2.91 9.25
C GLN A 51 5.44 2.57 8.29
N LEU A 52 4.32 2.14 8.82
CA LEU A 52 3.17 1.73 8.03
C LEU A 52 1.90 2.36 8.58
N GLU A 53 1.00 2.69 7.67
CA GLU A 53 -0.33 3.19 8.02
C GLU A 53 -1.34 2.41 7.21
N PHE A 54 -2.57 2.35 7.71
CA PHE A 54 -3.65 1.80 6.91
C PHE A 54 -4.94 2.55 7.17
N PHE A 55 -5.76 2.62 6.14
CA PHE A 55 -7.02 3.35 6.23
C PHE A 55 -7.95 2.91 5.10
N SER A 56 -9.24 3.24 5.25
CA SER A 56 -10.21 2.93 4.21
C SER A 56 -9.90 3.70 2.92
N SER A 57 -10.03 3.02 1.79
CA SER A 57 -9.80 3.65 0.50
C SER A 57 -10.74 4.82 0.23
N VAL A 58 -11.85 4.91 0.94
CA VAL A 58 -12.79 6.03 0.81
C VAL A 58 -12.09 7.36 1.09
N LEU A 59 -11.11 7.35 2.00
CA LEU A 59 -10.38 8.56 2.34
C LEU A 59 -9.56 9.12 1.19
N LEU A 60 -9.28 8.31 0.18
CA LEU A 60 -8.50 8.77 -0.97
C LEU A 60 -9.22 9.84 -1.77
N LYS A 61 -10.52 9.99 -1.57
CA LYS A 61 -11.30 11.03 -2.24
C LYS A 61 -11.20 12.38 -1.55
N GLN A 62 -10.62 12.44 -0.36
CA GLN A 62 -10.49 13.70 0.36
C GLN A 62 -9.39 14.55 -0.25
N SER A 63 -9.61 15.87 -0.24
CA SER A 63 -8.68 16.80 -0.87
C SER A 63 -7.28 16.76 -0.27
N ILE A 64 -7.18 16.38 0.98
CA ILE A 64 -5.88 16.24 1.66
C ILE A 64 -4.95 15.30 0.90
N PHE A 65 -5.50 14.34 0.12
CA PHE A 65 -4.70 13.39 -0.62
C PHE A 65 -4.48 13.78 -2.08
N GLU A 66 -5.01 14.92 -2.54
CA GLU A 66 -4.92 15.27 -3.95
C GLU A 66 -3.50 15.45 -4.45
N HIS A 67 -2.62 15.94 -3.59
CA HIS A 67 -1.23 16.21 -3.97
C HIS A 67 -0.25 15.25 -3.35
N SER A 68 -0.76 14.20 -2.70
CA SER A 68 0.10 13.26 -2.00
C SER A 68 0.59 12.16 -2.92
N LYS A 69 1.81 11.73 -2.68
CA LYS A 69 2.32 10.51 -3.27
C LYS A 69 2.09 9.40 -2.27
N LEU A 70 1.37 8.39 -2.69
CA LEU A 70 1.09 7.26 -1.83
C LEU A 70 1.74 6.02 -2.41
N PHE A 71 2.44 5.29 -1.56
CA PHE A 71 3.02 4.02 -1.95
C PHE A 71 2.25 2.92 -1.23
N VAL A 72 1.40 2.23 -1.98
CA VAL A 72 0.51 1.22 -1.44
C VAL A 72 1.24 -0.12 -1.39
N ILE A 73 1.38 -0.65 -0.19
CA ILE A 73 2.07 -1.92 0.06
C ILE A 73 1.08 -3.07 0.05
N GLY A 74 -0.17 -2.81 0.45
CA GLY A 74 -1.15 -3.87 0.52
C GLY A 74 -2.58 -3.36 0.39
N ILE A 75 -3.47 -4.27 0.02
CA ILE A 75 -4.91 -4.03 -0.01
C ILE A 75 -5.59 -5.13 0.78
N ALA A 76 -6.55 -4.73 1.60
CA ALA A 76 -7.16 -5.64 2.55
C ALA A 76 -8.67 -5.53 2.54
N ASP A 77 -9.33 -6.64 2.86
CA ASP A 77 -10.78 -6.71 2.94
C ASP A 77 -11.23 -6.29 4.33
N GLY A 78 -11.30 -4.97 4.57
CA GLY A 78 -11.77 -4.43 5.83
C GLY A 78 -10.66 -4.22 6.84
N TYR A 79 -11.05 -3.72 8.00
CA TYR A 79 -10.14 -3.30 9.04
C TYR A 79 -9.31 -4.46 9.63
N ASP A 80 -9.99 -5.56 9.96
CA ASP A 80 -9.30 -6.68 10.62
C ASP A 80 -8.28 -7.32 9.69
N GLU A 81 -8.62 -7.45 8.42
CA GLU A 81 -7.68 -7.99 7.45
C GLU A 81 -6.50 -7.05 7.24
N ALA A 82 -6.75 -5.74 7.33
CA ALA A 82 -5.67 -4.78 7.23
C ALA A 82 -4.67 -4.94 8.37
N LEU A 83 -5.17 -5.12 9.59
CA LEU A 83 -4.29 -5.39 10.74
C LEU A 83 -3.47 -6.65 10.53
N PHE A 84 -4.12 -7.70 10.05
CA PHE A 84 -3.45 -8.96 9.80
C PHE A 84 -2.31 -8.79 8.77
N LEU A 85 -2.59 -8.06 7.70
CA LEU A 85 -1.57 -7.84 6.68
C LEU A 85 -0.42 -6.96 7.19
N VAL A 86 -0.72 -5.96 8.01
CA VAL A 86 0.35 -5.15 8.58
C VAL A 86 1.29 -6.01 9.40
N GLU A 87 0.74 -6.91 10.22
CA GLU A 87 1.56 -7.82 11.00
C GLU A 87 2.40 -8.73 10.11
N GLU A 88 1.81 -9.23 9.04
CA GLU A 88 2.53 -10.08 8.10
C GLU A 88 3.69 -9.33 7.44
N ILE A 89 3.45 -8.10 7.02
CA ILE A 89 4.49 -7.28 6.40
C ILE A 89 5.64 -7.05 7.37
N VAL A 90 5.31 -6.68 8.60
CA VAL A 90 6.33 -6.42 9.61
C VAL A 90 7.16 -7.67 9.89
N GLN A 91 6.51 -8.82 9.99
CA GLN A 91 7.24 -10.07 10.22
C GLN A 91 8.16 -10.42 9.06
N ASP A 92 7.67 -10.24 7.82
CA ASP A 92 8.49 -10.52 6.65
C ASP A 92 9.72 -9.62 6.61
N VAL A 93 9.54 -8.34 6.88
CA VAL A 93 10.65 -7.40 6.91
C VAL A 93 11.65 -7.80 7.99
N TYR A 94 11.17 -8.17 9.16
CA TYR A 94 12.06 -8.56 10.26
C TYR A 94 12.84 -9.81 9.93
N GLN A 95 12.19 -10.79 9.29
CA GLN A 95 12.87 -12.02 8.92
C GLN A 95 13.99 -11.78 7.92
N GLU A 96 13.77 -10.85 7.00
CA GLU A 96 14.75 -10.55 5.96
C GLU A 96 15.90 -9.67 6.47
N THR A 97 15.62 -8.73 7.38
CA THR A 97 16.58 -7.70 7.73
C THR A 97 16.98 -7.71 9.20
N LYS A 98 16.26 -8.44 10.05
CA LYS A 98 16.40 -8.38 11.50
C LYS A 98 16.18 -6.99 12.06
N SER A 99 15.39 -6.18 11.33
CA SER A 99 15.08 -4.82 11.68
C SER A 99 13.59 -4.58 11.48
N ALA A 100 13.05 -3.61 12.19
CA ALA A 100 11.65 -3.21 12.01
C ALA A 100 11.53 -2.05 11.01
N ASN A 101 12.58 -1.72 10.29
CA ASN A 101 12.54 -0.61 9.35
C ASN A 101 11.92 -1.05 8.02
N ALA A 102 10.58 -1.09 8.02
CA ALA A 102 9.84 -1.51 6.84
C ALA A 102 10.03 -0.57 5.66
N ARG A 103 10.08 0.74 5.94
CA ARG A 103 10.24 1.73 4.88
C ARG A 103 11.50 1.48 4.04
N GLN A 104 12.62 1.33 4.73
CA GLN A 104 13.89 1.13 4.01
C GLN A 104 13.87 -0.15 3.18
N PHE A 105 13.39 -1.24 3.78
CA PHE A 105 13.36 -2.52 3.09
C PHE A 105 12.46 -2.47 1.86
N LEU A 106 11.24 -1.96 2.02
CA LEU A 106 10.27 -1.97 0.94
C LEU A 106 10.66 -1.03 -0.21
N LEU A 107 11.19 0.14 0.12
CA LEU A 107 11.62 1.08 -0.91
C LEU A 107 12.83 0.58 -1.67
N THR A 108 13.76 -0.06 -0.97
CA THR A 108 14.93 -0.65 -1.61
C THR A 108 14.54 -1.79 -2.54
N ASP A 109 13.64 -2.65 -2.07
CA ASP A 109 13.16 -3.77 -2.88
C ASP A 109 12.43 -3.28 -4.12
N GLN A 110 11.61 -2.26 -3.98
CA GLN A 110 10.90 -1.68 -5.12
C GLN A 110 11.87 -1.08 -6.14
N ALA A 111 12.88 -0.36 -5.66
CA ALA A 111 13.86 0.26 -6.54
C ALA A 111 14.64 -0.80 -7.33
N GLU A 112 15.01 -1.89 -6.67
CA GLU A 112 15.71 -2.97 -7.34
C GLU A 112 14.84 -3.66 -8.38
N TYR A 113 13.55 -3.84 -8.06
CA TYR A 113 12.61 -4.41 -9.00
C TYR A 113 12.50 -3.54 -10.26
N GLU A 114 12.34 -2.23 -10.07
CA GLU A 114 12.20 -1.30 -11.19
C GLU A 114 13.46 -1.28 -12.06
N LYS A 115 14.60 -1.39 -11.41
CA LYS A 115 15.88 -1.41 -12.13
C LYS A 115 16.01 -2.67 -12.99
N LYS A 116 15.59 -3.82 -12.46
CA LYS A 116 15.67 -5.09 -13.19
C LYS A 116 14.62 -5.21 -14.27
N GLY A 117 13.51 -4.55 -14.10
CA GLY A 117 12.40 -4.63 -15.05
C GLY A 117 12.62 -3.86 -16.32
N ARG A 118 13.75 -3.23 -16.48
CA ARG A 118 14.04 -2.41 -17.67
C ARG A 118 14.95 -3.07 -18.66
#